data_49f1e6b79fb18ecb34a9459d00bcebef
#
_entry.id   49f1e6b79fb18ecb34a9459d00bcebef
#
_cell.length_a   1.000
_cell.length_b   1.000
_cell.length_c   1.000
_cell.angle_alpha   90.00
_cell.angle_beta   90.00
_cell.angle_gamma   90.00
#
_symmetry.space_group_name_H-M   'P 1'
#
loop_
_entity.id
_entity.type
_entity.pdbx_description
1 polymer ?
#
loop_
_entity_poly.entity_id
_entity_poly.type
_entity_poly.pdbx_seq_one_letter_code
_entity_poly.pdbx_strand_id
1 'polypeptide(L)'
;MEPKSLNSYSLQKWLSSSVEKPVIIDVREDTELYIASFPFTEIFIPMSQVSIELVVSELEKYKKKNFVVLCHRGIRSYNFGQWLLDNDIIDEVWNLSDGIDGWSRDVDPSIPRY
;
A
#
# COMPACT_ATOMS: atom_id res chain seq x y z
N MET A 1 -2.95 18.72 -0.93
CA MET A 1 -2.32 17.53 -1.54
C MET A 1 -3.13 16.28 -1.21
N GLU A 2 -3.13 15.33 -2.12
CA GLU A 2 -3.83 14.07 -1.92
C GLU A 2 -3.02 12.91 -2.49
N PRO A 3 -3.29 11.66 -2.09
CA PRO A 3 -2.60 10.52 -2.68
C PRO A 3 -2.84 10.42 -4.18
N LYS A 4 -1.80 10.05 -4.90
CA LYS A 4 -1.93 9.71 -6.32
C LYS A 4 -2.56 8.34 -6.43
N SER A 5 -3.28 8.10 -7.51
CA SER A 5 -3.99 6.84 -7.70
C SER A 5 -3.33 6.01 -8.79
N LEU A 6 -3.24 4.70 -8.56
CA LEU A 6 -2.88 3.75 -9.62
C LEU A 6 -3.71 2.48 -9.44
N ASN A 7 -3.96 1.78 -10.55
CA ASN A 7 -4.66 0.51 -10.52
C ASN A 7 -3.68 -0.67 -10.49
N SER A 8 -4.23 -1.87 -10.39
CA SER A 8 -3.41 -3.08 -10.29
C SER A 8 -2.53 -3.32 -11.51
N TYR A 9 -3.01 -3.02 -12.71
CA TYR A 9 -2.19 -3.17 -13.93
C TYR A 9 -0.99 -2.23 -13.92
N SER A 10 -1.19 -0.99 -13.49
CA SER A 10 -0.10 -0.02 -13.40
C SER A 10 0.92 -0.42 -12.35
N LEU A 11 0.46 -0.93 -11.22
CA LEU A 11 1.36 -1.42 -10.17
C LEU A 11 2.15 -2.63 -10.67
N GLN A 12 1.50 -3.56 -11.37
CA GLN A 12 2.18 -4.73 -11.93
C GLN A 12 3.33 -4.31 -12.85
N LYS A 13 3.08 -3.34 -13.72
CA LYS A 13 4.11 -2.81 -14.62
C LYS A 13 5.28 -2.23 -13.83
N TRP A 14 4.97 -1.45 -12.80
CA TRP A 14 6.00 -0.84 -11.97
C TRP A 14 6.85 -1.89 -11.25
N LEU A 15 6.21 -2.89 -10.65
CA LEU A 15 6.92 -3.98 -9.96
C LEU A 15 7.76 -4.83 -10.91
N SER A 16 7.39 -4.90 -12.19
CA SER A 16 8.12 -5.66 -13.20
C SER A 16 9.24 -4.84 -13.87
N SER A 17 9.31 -3.57 -13.58
CA SER A 17 10.29 -2.66 -14.16
C SER A 17 11.68 -2.91 -13.60
N SER A 18 12.71 -2.61 -14.41
CA SER A 18 14.11 -2.65 -13.94
C SER A 18 14.49 -1.38 -13.18
N VAL A 19 13.65 -0.33 -13.24
CA VAL A 19 13.88 0.90 -12.48
C VAL A 19 13.46 0.69 -11.02
N GLU A 20 13.67 1.71 -10.19
CA GLU A 20 13.39 1.63 -8.76
C GLU A 20 11.93 1.25 -8.49
N LYS A 21 11.75 0.13 -7.79
CA LYS A 21 10.43 -0.39 -7.47
C LYS A 21 9.83 0.33 -6.27
N PRO A 22 8.50 0.44 -6.20
CA PRO A 22 7.85 1.06 -5.05
C PRO A 22 7.93 0.17 -3.81
N VAL A 23 7.83 0.79 -2.64
CA VAL A 23 7.70 0.10 -1.36
C VAL A 23 6.22 -0.03 -1.06
N ILE A 24 5.76 -1.25 -0.83
CA ILE A 24 4.34 -1.54 -0.61
C ILE A 24 4.03 -1.55 0.88
N ILE A 25 3.06 -0.72 1.28
CA ILE A 25 2.57 -0.65 2.65
C ILE A 25 1.17 -1.25 2.68
N ASP A 26 1.00 -2.34 3.42
CA ASP A 26 -0.31 -2.97 3.62
C ASP A 26 -0.87 -2.47 4.95
N VAL A 27 -2.05 -1.84 4.90
CA VAL A 27 -2.70 -1.27 6.09
C VAL A 27 -3.92 -2.06 6.54
N ARG A 28 -4.10 -3.28 6.02
CA ARG A 28 -5.20 -4.16 6.44
C ARG A 28 -4.93 -4.71 7.83
N GLU A 29 -5.96 -5.34 8.43
CA GLU A 29 -5.79 -5.98 9.72
C GLU A 29 -5.19 -7.38 9.60
N ASP A 30 -4.59 -7.89 10.69
CA ASP A 30 -3.96 -9.22 10.73
C ASP A 30 -4.86 -10.31 10.18
N THR A 31 -6.15 -10.27 10.57
CA THR A 31 -7.11 -11.29 10.17
C THR A 31 -7.29 -11.37 8.66
N GLU A 32 -7.12 -10.25 7.97
CA GLU A 32 -7.23 -10.23 6.51
C GLU A 32 -6.03 -10.90 5.84
N LEU A 33 -4.86 -10.83 6.47
CA LEU A 33 -3.65 -11.46 5.93
C LEU A 33 -3.77 -12.99 5.87
N TYR A 34 -4.51 -13.58 6.81
CA TYR A 34 -4.78 -15.02 6.78
C TYR A 34 -5.69 -15.43 5.64
N ILE A 35 -6.54 -14.51 5.18
CA ILE A 35 -7.46 -14.79 4.08
C ILE A 35 -6.74 -14.61 2.75
N ALA A 36 -6.00 -13.51 2.60
CA ALA A 36 -5.31 -13.18 1.35
C ALA A 36 -4.07 -12.34 1.65
N SER A 37 -2.91 -12.79 1.21
CA SER A 37 -1.63 -12.09 1.37
C SER A 37 -1.20 -11.45 0.07
N PHE A 38 -0.68 -10.23 0.14
CA PHE A 38 -0.07 -9.58 -1.02
C PHE A 38 1.42 -9.92 -1.03
N PRO A 39 1.94 -10.58 -2.08
CA PRO A 39 3.31 -11.14 -2.05
C PRO A 39 4.43 -10.09 -2.08
N PHE A 40 4.14 -8.84 -2.41
CA PHE A 40 5.15 -7.79 -2.52
C PHE A 40 5.10 -6.80 -1.36
N THR A 41 4.38 -7.11 -0.29
CA THR A 41 4.32 -6.25 0.90
C THR A 41 5.68 -6.17 1.57
N GLU A 42 6.14 -4.94 1.85
CA GLU A 42 7.39 -4.71 2.57
C GLU A 42 7.15 -4.15 3.97
N ILE A 43 6.06 -3.40 4.14
CA ILE A 43 5.69 -2.82 5.43
C ILE A 43 4.25 -3.19 5.72
N PHE A 44 4.02 -3.73 6.92
CA PHE A 44 2.66 -4.03 7.38
C PHE A 44 2.36 -3.17 8.60
N ILE A 45 1.36 -2.29 8.47
CA ILE A 45 0.90 -1.42 9.55
C ILE A 45 -0.62 -1.45 9.57
N PRO A 46 -1.23 -2.28 10.44
CA PRO A 46 -2.69 -2.29 10.53
C PRO A 46 -3.19 -0.93 11.00
N MET A 47 -4.23 -0.41 10.33
CA MET A 47 -4.74 0.92 10.66
C MET A 47 -5.20 1.05 12.12
N SER A 48 -5.62 -0.04 12.74
CA SER A 48 -6.01 -0.05 14.15
C SER A 48 -4.85 0.23 15.10
N GLN A 49 -3.60 0.13 14.63
CA GLN A 49 -2.39 0.29 15.44
C GLN A 49 -1.51 1.45 14.99
N VAL A 50 -2.03 2.32 14.14
CA VAL A 50 -1.26 3.44 13.60
C VAL A 50 -0.90 4.45 14.68
N SER A 51 0.38 4.86 14.70
CA SER A 51 0.86 6.02 15.43
C SER A 51 1.91 6.73 14.58
N ILE A 52 2.12 8.02 14.82
CA ILE A 52 3.12 8.78 14.08
C ILE A 52 4.51 8.16 14.28
N GLU A 53 4.85 7.81 15.51
CA GLU A 53 6.17 7.26 15.87
C GLU A 53 6.43 5.94 15.14
N LEU A 54 5.45 5.04 15.13
CA LEU A 54 5.58 3.75 14.44
C LEU A 54 5.78 3.94 12.94
N VAL A 55 4.94 4.77 12.35
CA VAL A 55 4.97 4.98 10.90
C VAL A 55 6.28 5.64 10.47
N VAL A 56 6.70 6.69 11.15
CA VAL A 56 7.97 7.37 10.84
C VAL A 56 9.14 6.38 10.96
N SER A 57 9.16 5.59 12.02
CA SER A 57 10.20 4.57 12.23
C SER A 57 10.27 3.58 11.07
N GLU A 58 9.12 3.12 10.59
CA GLU A 58 9.09 2.16 9.49
C GLU A 58 9.49 2.79 8.16
N LEU A 59 9.01 3.99 7.88
CA LEU A 59 9.29 4.64 6.60
C LEU A 59 10.73 5.15 6.47
N GLU A 60 11.37 5.48 7.59
CA GLU A 60 12.77 5.93 7.59
C GLU A 60 13.73 4.91 6.97
N LYS A 61 13.39 3.64 7.00
CA LYS A 61 14.22 2.57 6.45
C LYS A 61 14.31 2.64 4.92
N TYR A 62 13.41 3.41 4.29
CA TYR A 62 13.25 3.44 2.83
C TYR A 62 13.37 4.86 2.28
N LYS A 63 14.38 5.58 2.69
CA LYS A 63 14.58 6.98 2.25
C LYS A 63 14.59 7.09 0.73
N LYS A 64 13.91 8.13 0.21
CA LYS A 64 13.83 8.46 -1.22
C LYS A 64 13.15 7.38 -2.06
N LYS A 65 12.33 6.52 -1.45
CA LYS A 65 11.55 5.53 -2.18
C LYS A 65 10.15 6.06 -2.46
N ASN A 66 9.51 5.46 -3.45
CA ASN A 66 8.10 5.69 -3.69
C ASN A 66 7.29 4.70 -2.88
N PHE A 67 6.22 5.17 -2.25
CA PHE A 67 5.36 4.32 -1.42
C PHE A 67 4.00 4.14 -2.06
N VAL A 68 3.54 2.88 -2.11
CA VAL A 68 2.20 2.52 -2.55
C VAL A 68 1.48 1.89 -1.36
N VAL A 69 0.33 2.44 -1.00
CA VAL A 69 -0.47 1.92 0.11
C VAL A 69 -1.58 1.02 -0.43
N LEU A 70 -1.79 -0.10 0.23
CA LEU A 70 -2.71 -1.15 -0.19
C LEU A 70 -3.66 -1.48 0.96
N CYS A 71 -4.93 -1.67 0.62
CA CYS A 71 -5.92 -2.27 1.54
C CYS A 71 -6.81 -3.22 0.74
N HIS A 72 -8.03 -3.51 1.23
CA HIS A 72 -8.92 -4.44 0.53
C HIS A 72 -9.40 -3.86 -0.81
N ARG A 73 -9.96 -2.64 -0.80
CA ARG A 73 -10.57 -2.03 -2.00
C ARG A 73 -10.17 -0.59 -2.27
N GLY A 74 -9.14 -0.10 -1.59
CA GLY A 74 -8.58 1.22 -1.86
C GLY A 74 -9.08 2.36 -0.97
N ILE A 75 -10.02 2.12 -0.06
CA ILE A 75 -10.60 3.18 0.78
C ILE A 75 -9.72 3.48 1.99
N ARG A 76 -9.40 2.48 2.79
CA ARG A 76 -8.53 2.66 3.98
C ARG A 76 -7.15 3.14 3.57
N SER A 77 -6.62 2.60 2.48
CA SER A 77 -5.29 2.98 2.00
C SER A 77 -5.27 4.42 1.50
N TYR A 78 -6.35 4.90 0.87
CA TYR A 78 -6.46 6.31 0.51
C TYR A 78 -6.41 7.19 1.76
N ASN A 79 -7.19 6.85 2.77
CA ASN A 79 -7.25 7.61 4.01
C ASN A 79 -5.91 7.60 4.75
N PHE A 80 -5.23 6.47 4.77
CA PHE A 80 -3.89 6.38 5.35
C PHE A 80 -2.89 7.25 4.61
N GLY A 81 -2.92 7.22 3.28
CA GLY A 81 -2.06 8.06 2.46
C GLY A 81 -2.32 9.55 2.70
N GLN A 82 -3.59 9.94 2.81
CA GLN A 82 -3.96 11.32 3.11
C GLN A 82 -3.42 11.73 4.48
N TRP A 83 -3.53 10.83 5.46
CA TRP A 83 -3.00 11.06 6.81
C TRP A 83 -1.48 11.27 6.79
N LEU A 84 -0.75 10.50 5.98
CA LEU A 84 0.69 10.68 5.82
C LEU A 84 1.03 12.07 5.29
N LEU A 85 0.29 12.53 4.30
CA LEU A 85 0.50 13.85 3.71
C LEU A 85 0.13 14.97 4.70
N ASP A 86 -1.00 14.81 5.37
CA ASP A 86 -1.50 15.82 6.32
C ASP A 86 -0.58 16.00 7.53
N ASN A 87 0.16 14.97 7.90
CA ASN A 87 1.11 15.01 9.02
C ASN A 87 2.54 15.27 8.56
N ASP A 88 2.75 15.63 7.30
CA ASP A 88 4.06 15.94 6.73
C ASP A 88 5.08 14.81 6.93
N ILE A 89 4.62 13.57 6.99
CA ILE A 89 5.50 12.40 7.12
C ILE A 89 6.21 12.14 5.81
N ILE A 90 5.48 12.25 4.70
CA ILE A 90 6.02 12.21 3.34
C ILE A 90 5.29 13.25 2.50
N ASP A 91 5.86 13.60 1.35
CA ASP A 91 5.27 14.61 0.46
C ASP A 91 4.62 14.02 -0.80
N GLU A 92 4.74 12.71 -0.98
CA GLU A 92 4.12 12.01 -2.11
C GLU A 92 3.83 10.58 -1.71
N VAL A 93 2.64 10.08 -2.07
CA VAL A 93 2.22 8.71 -1.82
C VAL A 93 1.23 8.27 -2.89
N TRP A 94 1.24 6.98 -3.19
CA TRP A 94 0.33 6.36 -4.15
C TRP A 94 -0.68 5.48 -3.41
N ASN A 95 -1.90 5.43 -3.92
CA ASN A 95 -2.94 4.55 -3.43
C ASN A 95 -3.26 3.51 -4.49
N LEU A 96 -3.20 2.22 -4.13
CA LEU A 96 -3.70 1.16 -5.00
C LEU A 96 -5.23 1.23 -4.98
N SER A 97 -5.80 1.88 -5.99
CA SER A 97 -7.20 2.32 -5.99
C SER A 97 -8.22 1.18 -5.98
N ASP A 98 -7.84 0.02 -6.51
CA ASP A 98 -8.71 -1.18 -6.54
C ASP A 98 -8.32 -2.20 -5.46
N GLY A 99 -7.28 -1.93 -4.68
CA GLY A 99 -6.86 -2.75 -3.56
C GLY A 99 -6.40 -4.15 -3.95
N ILE A 100 -6.22 -5.00 -2.93
CA ILE A 100 -5.88 -6.41 -3.18
C ILE A 100 -7.00 -7.12 -3.92
N ASP A 101 -8.24 -6.66 -3.78
CA ASP A 101 -9.38 -7.22 -4.51
C ASP A 101 -9.19 -7.07 -6.03
N GLY A 102 -8.84 -5.88 -6.50
CA GLY A 102 -8.54 -5.66 -7.92
C GLY A 102 -7.30 -6.41 -8.38
N TRP A 103 -6.28 -6.46 -7.55
CA TRP A 103 -5.08 -7.24 -7.87
C TRP A 103 -5.39 -8.72 -8.07
N SER A 104 -6.20 -9.30 -7.17
CA SER A 104 -6.63 -10.70 -7.28
C SER A 104 -7.45 -10.94 -8.54
N ARG A 105 -8.40 -10.03 -8.81
CA ARG A 105 -9.27 -10.15 -9.97
C ARG A 105 -8.51 -10.05 -11.30
N ASP A 106 -7.60 -9.08 -11.41
CA ASP A 106 -7.04 -8.67 -12.70
C ASP A 106 -5.61 -9.14 -12.93
N VAL A 107 -4.82 -9.40 -11.90
CA VAL A 107 -3.40 -9.70 -12.03
C VAL A 107 -3.07 -11.11 -11.54
N ASP A 108 -3.50 -11.47 -10.34
CA ASP A 108 -3.12 -12.74 -9.73
C ASP A 108 -4.33 -13.47 -9.12
N PRO A 109 -5.04 -14.25 -9.94
CA PRO A 109 -6.24 -14.97 -9.47
C PRO A 109 -5.96 -16.04 -8.41
N SER A 110 -4.70 -16.37 -8.15
CA SER A 110 -4.35 -17.33 -7.08
C SER A 110 -4.56 -16.73 -5.69
N ILE A 111 -4.64 -15.40 -5.58
CA ILE A 111 -4.94 -14.74 -4.31
C ILE A 111 -6.46 -14.77 -4.08
N PRO A 112 -6.92 -15.34 -2.95
CA PRO A 112 -8.37 -15.39 -2.69
C PRO A 112 -9.00 -13.99 -2.62
N ARG A 113 -10.23 -13.89 -3.08
CA ARG A 113 -11.04 -12.69 -2.92
C ARG A 113 -11.93 -12.86 -1.69
N TYR A 114 -12.17 -11.75 -0.99
CA TYR A 114 -13.00 -11.79 0.22
C TYR A 114 -13.86 -10.55 0.37
#